data_cb3d6982f64d496993e22a6646e5b2e1
#
_entry.id   cb3d6982f64d496993e22a6646e5b2e1
#
_cell.length_a   1.000
_cell.length_b   1.000
_cell.length_c   1.000
_cell.angle_alpha   90.00
_cell.angle_beta   90.00
_cell.angle_gamma   90.00
#
_symmetry.space_group_name_H-M   'P 1'
#
loop_
_entity.id
_entity.type
_entity.pdbx_description
1 polymer ?
#
loop_
_entity_poly.entity_id
_entity_poly.type
_entity_poly.pdbx_seq_one_letter_code
_entity_poly.pdbx_strand_id
1 'polypeptide(L)'
;MTATTSRRAALLGTAGALLAAPGLGGAQARFPDRPITLLVPFPAGGTTDVQMRALAEAATRAFGQQVITENRPGAGSTLGAQAVARGRPDGYTVAQLTLPAIRLPLMQRMAYDPARDFTPILHLTGYTFTVMVRAESPFRTWQELVADARANRGRHRWGNTGANGTPH
;
A
#
# COMPACT_ATOMS: atom_id res chain seq x y z
N MET A 1 37.09 58.14 44.26
CA MET A 1 36.39 56.95 44.67
C MET A 1 36.29 56.05 43.45
N THR A 2 37.17 55.09 43.32
CA THR A 2 37.24 54.14 42.18
C THR A 2 36.57 52.82 42.61
N ALA A 3 35.48 52.45 42.03
CA ALA A 3 34.78 51.22 42.28
C ALA A 3 35.47 50.03 41.57
N THR A 4 36.09 49.15 42.36
CA THR A 4 36.75 47.92 41.90
C THR A 4 35.73 46.86 41.69
N THR A 5 35.29 46.69 40.43
CA THR A 5 34.37 45.60 40.04
C THR A 5 35.13 44.27 40.15
N SER A 6 34.73 43.43 41.09
CA SER A 6 35.35 42.12 41.34
C SER A 6 35.15 41.16 40.13
N ARG A 7 36.26 40.61 39.64
CA ARG A 7 36.27 39.59 38.54
C ARG A 7 35.39 38.36 38.85
N ARG A 8 35.04 38.13 40.10
CA ARG A 8 34.13 37.04 40.53
C ARG A 8 32.67 37.31 40.22
N ALA A 9 32.23 38.60 40.19
CA ALA A 9 30.84 38.96 39.82
C ALA A 9 30.58 38.81 38.33
N ALA A 10 31.59 38.98 37.45
CA ALA A 10 31.46 38.79 36.01
C ALA A 10 31.34 37.32 35.61
N LEU A 11 31.89 36.39 36.38
CA LEU A 11 31.81 34.94 36.07
C LEU A 11 30.48 34.29 36.48
N LEU A 12 29.76 34.87 37.43
CA LEU A 12 28.44 34.37 37.83
C LEU A 12 27.33 34.88 36.93
N GLY A 13 27.52 35.96 36.19
CA GLY A 13 26.54 36.49 35.23
C GLY A 13 26.48 35.71 33.91
N THR A 14 27.58 35.07 33.50
CA THR A 14 27.65 34.31 32.23
C THR A 14 27.11 32.88 32.36
N ALA A 15 27.06 32.30 33.56
CA ALA A 15 26.50 30.94 33.74
C ALA A 15 24.95 30.90 33.69
N GLY A 16 24.27 32.00 33.99
CA GLY A 16 22.80 32.09 33.96
C GLY A 16 22.20 32.29 32.59
N ALA A 17 22.98 32.84 31.64
CA ALA A 17 22.47 33.14 30.28
C ALA A 17 22.42 31.90 29.36
N LEU A 18 23.13 30.83 29.68
CA LEU A 18 23.14 29.59 28.89
C LEU A 18 21.96 28.65 29.17
N LEU A 19 21.20 28.89 30.26
CA LEU A 19 20.03 28.08 30.61
C LEU A 19 18.70 28.62 30.03
N ALA A 20 18.72 29.79 29.41
CA ALA A 20 17.54 30.42 28.78
C ALA A 20 17.54 30.31 27.26
N ALA A 21 18.29 29.37 26.66
CA ALA A 21 18.11 29.03 25.27
C ALA A 21 16.69 28.44 25.15
N PRO A 22 15.74 29.08 24.39
CA PRO A 22 14.47 28.44 24.07
C PRO A 22 14.85 27.13 23.41
N GLY A 23 14.46 26.02 24.05
CA GLY A 23 14.62 24.70 23.43
C GLY A 23 14.08 24.79 22.03
N LEU A 24 14.92 24.57 21.04
CA LEU A 24 14.51 24.28 19.68
C LEU A 24 13.73 22.96 19.76
N GLY A 25 12.52 23.03 20.32
CA GLY A 25 11.52 22.00 20.17
C GLY A 25 11.33 21.85 18.68
N GLY A 26 12.04 20.90 18.08
CA GLY A 26 11.88 20.56 16.69
C GLY A 26 10.38 20.39 16.48
N ALA A 27 9.77 21.29 15.72
CA ALA A 27 8.39 21.16 15.30
C ALA A 27 8.31 19.79 14.64
N GLN A 28 7.77 18.82 15.36
CA GLN A 28 7.62 17.45 14.90
C GLN A 28 6.77 17.56 13.64
N ALA A 29 7.39 17.38 12.48
CA ALA A 29 6.75 17.56 11.20
C ALA A 29 5.46 16.73 11.21
N ARG A 30 4.31 17.41 11.09
CA ARG A 30 3.01 16.76 11.22
C ARG A 30 2.84 15.84 10.02
N PHE A 31 2.86 14.54 10.24
CA PHE A 31 2.56 13.57 9.18
C PHE A 31 1.06 13.57 8.87
N PRO A 32 0.65 13.56 7.59
CA PRO A 32 1.48 13.79 6.40
C PRO A 32 1.70 15.29 6.15
N ASP A 33 2.91 15.70 5.72
CA ASP A 33 3.29 17.07 5.34
C ASP A 33 3.34 17.29 3.81
N ARG A 34 3.18 16.21 3.04
CA ARG A 34 3.20 16.17 1.57
C ARG A 34 2.25 15.10 1.03
N PRO A 35 1.98 15.08 -0.29
CA PRO A 35 1.11 14.07 -0.88
C PRO A 35 1.57 12.64 -0.65
N ILE A 36 0.61 11.73 -0.43
CA ILE A 36 0.81 10.29 -0.34
C ILE A 36 0.47 9.65 -1.68
N THR A 37 1.30 8.73 -2.18
CA THR A 37 1.03 7.95 -3.38
C THR A 37 0.44 6.59 -3.02
N LEU A 38 -0.75 6.28 -3.56
CA LEU A 38 -1.41 4.98 -3.45
C LEU A 38 -1.25 4.20 -4.75
N LEU A 39 -0.40 3.17 -4.74
CA LEU A 39 -0.18 2.30 -5.89
C LEU A 39 -1.29 1.26 -6.01
N VAL A 40 -1.95 1.23 -7.18
CA VAL A 40 -3.03 0.30 -7.52
C VAL A 40 -2.55 -0.67 -8.59
N PRO A 41 -2.54 -2.00 -8.35
CA PRO A 41 -1.94 -2.97 -9.25
C PRO A 41 -2.87 -3.41 -10.40
N PHE A 42 -3.83 -2.56 -10.76
CA PHE A 42 -4.81 -2.81 -11.83
C PHE A 42 -4.91 -1.62 -12.78
N PRO A 43 -5.39 -1.84 -14.02
CA PRO A 43 -5.63 -0.75 -14.96
C PRO A 43 -6.62 0.28 -14.42
N ALA A 44 -6.45 1.52 -14.83
CA ALA A 44 -7.38 2.60 -14.54
C ALA A 44 -8.79 2.30 -15.09
N GLY A 45 -9.82 2.75 -14.37
CA GLY A 45 -11.23 2.56 -14.74
C GLY A 45 -11.83 1.20 -14.37
N GLY A 46 -11.02 0.25 -13.88
CA GLY A 46 -11.53 -1.02 -13.36
C GLY A 46 -12.19 -0.89 -11.98
N THR A 47 -12.93 -1.91 -11.56
CA THR A 47 -13.65 -1.91 -10.27
C THR A 47 -12.76 -1.57 -9.09
N THR A 48 -11.55 -2.13 -9.05
CA THR A 48 -10.58 -1.87 -7.99
C THR A 48 -10.07 -0.42 -8.03
N ASP A 49 -9.81 0.12 -9.22
CA ASP A 49 -9.35 1.51 -9.37
C ASP A 49 -10.40 2.50 -8.84
N VAL A 50 -11.68 2.28 -9.18
CA VAL A 50 -12.79 3.11 -8.68
C VAL A 50 -12.85 3.09 -7.15
N GLN A 51 -12.73 1.91 -6.54
CA GLN A 51 -12.73 1.76 -5.08
C GLN A 51 -11.52 2.46 -4.45
N MET A 52 -10.33 2.31 -5.02
CA MET A 52 -9.11 2.95 -4.49
C MET A 52 -9.12 4.46 -4.65
N ARG A 53 -9.73 5.00 -5.70
CA ARG A 53 -9.93 6.45 -5.87
C ARG A 53 -10.90 7.00 -4.82
N ALA A 54 -12.00 6.29 -4.54
CA ALA A 54 -12.93 6.69 -3.48
C ALA A 54 -12.24 6.67 -2.09
N LEU A 55 -11.40 5.68 -1.82
CA LEU A 55 -10.58 5.62 -0.61
C LEU A 55 -9.59 6.80 -0.55
N ALA A 56 -8.87 7.06 -1.65
CA ALA A 56 -7.90 8.16 -1.74
C ALA A 56 -8.56 9.53 -1.51
N GLU A 57 -9.75 9.74 -2.04
CA GLU A 57 -10.54 10.95 -1.82
C GLU A 57 -10.95 11.10 -0.35
N ALA A 58 -11.45 10.04 0.27
CA ALA A 58 -11.80 10.05 1.68
C ALA A 58 -10.57 10.31 2.58
N ALA A 59 -9.44 9.68 2.28
CA ALA A 59 -8.18 9.86 2.98
C ALA A 59 -7.62 11.29 2.80
N THR A 60 -7.75 11.88 1.60
CA THR A 60 -7.38 13.28 1.33
C THR A 60 -8.15 14.23 2.25
N ARG A 61 -9.46 14.03 2.39
CA ARG A 61 -10.28 14.84 3.32
C ARG A 61 -9.85 14.66 4.77
N ALA A 62 -9.54 13.43 5.17
CA ALA A 62 -9.18 13.13 6.56
C ALA A 62 -7.79 13.65 6.96
N PHE A 63 -6.81 13.54 6.06
CA PHE A 63 -5.43 13.93 6.34
C PHE A 63 -5.13 15.40 6.06
N GLY A 64 -5.97 16.08 5.26
CA GLY A 64 -5.68 17.43 4.78
C GLY A 64 -4.51 17.49 3.79
N GLN A 65 -4.05 16.34 3.31
CA GLN A 65 -3.00 16.19 2.30
C GLN A 65 -3.48 15.28 1.18
N GLN A 66 -3.07 15.56 -0.03
CA GLN A 66 -3.53 14.82 -1.21
C GLN A 66 -3.06 13.36 -1.18
N VAL A 67 -3.97 12.42 -1.44
CA VAL A 67 -3.65 11.02 -1.70
C VAL A 67 -3.85 10.75 -3.19
N ILE A 68 -2.75 10.50 -3.88
CA ILE A 68 -2.71 10.36 -5.35
C ILE A 68 -2.73 8.89 -5.70
N THR A 69 -3.72 8.46 -6.49
CA THR A 69 -3.80 7.09 -7.00
C THR A 69 -2.95 6.94 -8.26
N GLU A 70 -2.02 6.00 -8.24
CA GLU A 70 -1.17 5.63 -9.38
C GLU A 70 -1.40 4.17 -9.76
N ASN A 71 -1.82 3.92 -11.01
CA ASN A 71 -2.07 2.57 -11.52
C ASN A 71 -0.76 1.95 -12.03
N ARG A 72 -0.38 0.78 -11.48
CA ARG A 72 0.78 -0.04 -11.91
C ARG A 72 0.37 -1.49 -12.17
N PRO A 73 -0.35 -1.75 -13.27
CA PRO A 73 -0.75 -3.11 -13.63
C PRO A 73 0.44 -3.92 -14.14
N GLY A 74 0.30 -5.25 -14.09
CA GLY A 74 1.28 -6.19 -14.68
C GLY A 74 1.93 -7.12 -13.66
N ALA A 75 2.72 -8.07 -14.17
CA ALA A 75 3.44 -9.08 -13.40
C ALA A 75 2.57 -9.81 -12.35
N GLY A 76 1.31 -10.11 -12.67
CA GLY A 76 0.39 -10.72 -11.70
C GLY A 76 0.06 -9.81 -10.52
N SER A 77 0.00 -8.50 -10.73
CA SER A 77 -0.29 -7.47 -9.69
C SER A 77 0.83 -7.28 -8.66
N THR A 78 2.08 -7.65 -8.98
CA THR A 78 3.21 -7.54 -8.04
C THR A 78 4.04 -6.27 -8.19
N LEU A 79 3.87 -5.49 -9.27
CA LEU A 79 4.70 -4.30 -9.51
C LEU A 79 4.57 -3.23 -8.43
N GLY A 80 3.36 -3.01 -7.90
CA GLY A 80 3.14 -2.10 -6.78
C GLY A 80 3.86 -2.57 -5.51
N ALA A 81 3.75 -3.86 -5.20
CA ALA A 81 4.43 -4.49 -4.06
C ALA A 81 5.95 -4.33 -4.17
N GLN A 82 6.54 -4.62 -5.33
CA GLN A 82 7.97 -4.44 -5.56
C GLN A 82 8.43 -2.98 -5.40
N ALA A 83 7.61 -2.03 -5.84
CA ALA A 83 7.93 -0.62 -5.72
C ALA A 83 7.96 -0.17 -4.25
N VAL A 84 6.98 -0.61 -3.43
CA VAL A 84 6.94 -0.29 -1.99
C VAL A 84 8.08 -0.98 -1.26
N ALA A 85 8.36 -2.26 -1.52
CA ALA A 85 9.46 -2.99 -0.86
C ALA A 85 10.84 -2.36 -1.09
N ARG A 86 11.04 -1.68 -2.22
CA ARG A 86 12.28 -0.95 -2.54
C ARG A 86 12.26 0.51 -2.14
N GLY A 87 11.09 1.02 -1.73
CA GLY A 87 10.88 2.40 -1.37
C GLY A 87 11.40 2.74 0.03
N ARG A 88 11.28 4.02 0.40
CA ARG A 88 11.53 4.46 1.77
C ARG A 88 10.32 4.08 2.64
N PRO A 89 10.53 3.53 3.85
CA PRO A 89 9.44 3.18 4.76
C PRO A 89 8.94 4.41 5.54
N ASP A 90 8.62 5.49 4.83
CA ASP A 90 8.24 6.78 5.41
C ASP A 90 6.72 7.05 5.39
N GLY A 91 5.94 6.09 4.90
CA GLY A 91 4.47 6.18 4.83
C GLY A 91 3.93 6.98 3.65
N TYR A 92 4.78 7.59 2.81
CA TYR A 92 4.33 8.40 1.66
C TYR A 92 4.11 7.60 0.38
N THR A 93 4.52 6.34 0.36
CA THR A 93 4.18 5.40 -0.71
C THR A 93 3.53 4.18 -0.09
N VAL A 94 2.27 3.97 -0.42
CA VAL A 94 1.49 2.82 0.01
C VAL A 94 1.00 2.04 -1.20
N ALA A 95 0.73 0.76 -1.07
CA ALA A 95 0.23 -0.06 -2.15
C ALA A 95 -0.92 -0.95 -1.71
N GLN A 96 -1.85 -1.17 -2.61
CA GLN A 96 -2.79 -2.26 -2.46
C GLN A 96 -2.07 -3.59 -2.72
N LEU A 97 -1.97 -4.44 -1.71
CA LEU A 97 -1.49 -5.80 -1.85
C LEU A 97 -2.66 -6.72 -2.25
N THR A 98 -2.42 -7.50 -3.29
CA THR A 98 -3.35 -8.51 -3.79
C THR A 98 -2.91 -9.90 -3.32
N LEU A 99 -3.82 -10.88 -3.38
CA LEU A 99 -3.45 -12.26 -3.07
C LEU A 99 -2.26 -12.79 -3.90
N PRO A 100 -2.16 -12.53 -5.22
CA PRO A 100 -0.96 -12.89 -5.97
C PRO A 100 0.33 -12.26 -5.43
N ALA A 101 0.30 -11.02 -4.99
CA ALA A 101 1.47 -10.36 -4.41
C ALA A 101 1.98 -11.04 -3.12
N ILE A 102 1.08 -11.71 -2.39
CA ILE A 102 1.43 -12.47 -1.19
C ILE A 102 1.82 -13.91 -1.55
N ARG A 103 1.11 -14.54 -2.50
CA ARG A 103 1.27 -15.96 -2.84
C ARG A 103 2.49 -16.25 -3.72
N LEU A 104 2.76 -15.40 -4.72
CA LEU A 104 3.82 -15.67 -5.70
C LEU A 104 5.20 -15.82 -5.07
N PRO A 105 5.62 -15.05 -4.05
CA PRO A 105 6.90 -15.28 -3.37
C PRO A 105 7.05 -16.66 -2.72
N LEU A 106 5.94 -17.34 -2.42
CA LEU A 106 5.96 -18.72 -1.90
C LEU A 106 6.14 -19.77 -3.01
N MET A 107 5.91 -19.40 -4.28
CA MET A 107 5.93 -20.30 -5.43
C MET A 107 7.15 -20.07 -6.33
N GLN A 108 7.69 -18.88 -6.33
CA GLN A 108 8.82 -18.50 -7.18
C GLN A 108 9.67 -17.42 -6.52
N ARG A 109 10.93 -17.28 -6.94
CA ARG A 109 11.80 -16.23 -6.41
C ARG A 109 11.32 -14.84 -6.81
N MET A 110 11.03 -14.02 -5.83
CA MET A 110 10.63 -12.64 -6.00
C MET A 110 11.64 -11.69 -5.36
N ALA A 111 11.56 -10.39 -5.70
CA ALA A 111 12.45 -9.36 -5.18
C ALA A 111 11.99 -8.78 -3.84
N TYR A 112 11.04 -9.42 -3.16
CA TYR A 112 10.52 -9.01 -1.85
C TYR A 112 9.97 -10.22 -1.08
N ASP A 113 9.91 -10.08 0.24
CA ASP A 113 9.28 -11.03 1.18
C ASP A 113 8.01 -10.37 1.77
N PRO A 114 6.81 -10.91 1.52
CA PRO A 114 5.58 -10.31 1.97
C PRO A 114 5.42 -10.28 3.50
N ALA A 115 6.14 -11.11 4.23
CA ALA A 115 6.08 -11.15 5.69
C ALA A 115 7.05 -10.17 6.37
N ARG A 116 8.08 -9.70 5.65
CA ARG A 116 9.16 -8.88 6.22
C ARG A 116 9.20 -7.47 5.68
N ASP A 117 8.89 -7.30 4.38
CA ASP A 117 9.15 -6.05 3.66
C ASP A 117 7.95 -5.10 3.69
N PHE A 118 6.84 -5.48 4.32
CA PHE A 118 5.62 -4.66 4.40
C PHE A 118 5.11 -4.51 5.81
N THR A 119 4.58 -3.34 6.09
CA THR A 119 3.75 -3.07 7.27
C THR A 119 2.29 -2.99 6.82
N PRO A 120 1.44 -3.98 7.13
CA PRO A 120 0.02 -3.92 6.79
C PRO A 120 -0.67 -2.83 7.60
N ILE A 121 -1.46 -1.99 6.91
CA ILE A 121 -2.19 -0.87 7.53
C ILE A 121 -3.62 -1.30 7.84
N LEU A 122 -4.32 -1.86 6.84
CA LEU A 122 -5.69 -2.33 7.01
C LEU A 122 -6.06 -3.37 5.94
N HIS A 123 -7.05 -4.20 6.25
CA HIS A 123 -7.70 -5.07 5.29
C HIS A 123 -8.94 -4.35 4.72
N LEU A 124 -8.93 -4.07 3.42
CA LEU A 124 -10.00 -3.30 2.77
C LEU A 124 -11.20 -4.17 2.41
N THR A 125 -10.96 -5.29 1.71
CA THR A 125 -12.01 -6.15 1.18
C THR A 125 -11.47 -7.53 0.80
N GLY A 126 -12.34 -8.52 0.75
CA GLY A 126 -12.09 -9.80 0.11
C GLY A 126 -12.66 -9.83 -1.31
N TYR A 127 -12.09 -10.69 -2.16
CA TYR A 127 -12.66 -10.97 -3.48
C TYR A 127 -13.52 -12.23 -3.42
N THR A 128 -14.75 -12.13 -3.88
CA THR A 128 -15.58 -13.29 -4.16
C THR A 128 -15.46 -13.64 -5.63
N PHE A 129 -14.97 -14.84 -5.91
CA PHE A 129 -14.85 -15.33 -7.27
C PHE A 129 -16.05 -16.21 -7.62
N THR A 130 -16.55 -16.04 -8.82
CA THR A 130 -17.65 -16.83 -9.36
C THR A 130 -17.24 -17.44 -10.69
N VAL A 131 -17.79 -18.61 -10.99
CA VAL A 131 -17.74 -19.21 -12.32
C VAL A 131 -19.01 -18.83 -13.06
N MET A 132 -18.85 -18.22 -14.22
CA MET A 132 -19.96 -17.81 -15.06
C MET A 132 -19.97 -18.61 -16.37
N VAL A 133 -21.13 -18.99 -16.80
CA VAL A 133 -21.41 -19.58 -18.12
C VAL A 133 -22.43 -18.71 -18.85
N ARG A 134 -22.57 -18.90 -20.17
CA ARG A 134 -23.62 -18.21 -20.93
C ARG A 134 -25.00 -18.55 -20.38
N ALA A 135 -25.96 -17.63 -20.49
CA ALA A 135 -27.34 -17.86 -20.04
C ALA A 135 -28.01 -19.07 -20.72
N GLU A 136 -27.64 -19.34 -21.97
CA GLU A 136 -28.13 -20.47 -22.77
C GLU A 136 -27.37 -21.78 -22.49
N SER A 137 -26.35 -21.74 -21.60
CA SER A 137 -25.61 -22.95 -21.23
C SER A 137 -26.53 -24.02 -20.65
N PRO A 138 -26.32 -25.31 -20.98
CA PRO A 138 -27.05 -26.40 -20.36
C PRO A 138 -26.73 -26.59 -18.87
N PHE A 139 -25.59 -26.08 -18.42
CA PHE A 139 -25.14 -26.25 -17.04
C PHE A 139 -25.81 -25.23 -16.12
N ARG A 140 -26.51 -25.71 -15.09
CA ARG A 140 -27.15 -24.88 -14.08
C ARG A 140 -26.45 -24.93 -12.74
N THR A 141 -25.59 -25.93 -12.53
CA THR A 141 -24.84 -26.12 -11.30
C THR A 141 -23.35 -26.32 -11.60
N TRP A 142 -22.52 -26.06 -10.61
CA TRP A 142 -21.07 -26.34 -10.66
C TRP A 142 -20.79 -27.81 -10.89
N GLN A 143 -21.57 -28.70 -10.25
CA GLN A 143 -21.43 -30.15 -10.34
C GLN A 143 -21.65 -30.66 -11.76
N GLU A 144 -22.67 -30.17 -12.45
CA GLU A 144 -22.94 -30.51 -13.86
C GLU A 144 -21.80 -30.09 -14.78
N LEU A 145 -21.30 -28.84 -14.63
CA LEU A 145 -20.16 -28.36 -15.41
C LEU A 145 -18.92 -29.19 -15.20
N VAL A 146 -18.59 -29.54 -13.93
CA VAL A 146 -17.42 -30.35 -13.59
C VAL A 146 -17.56 -31.78 -14.10
N ALA A 147 -18.75 -32.37 -14.02
CA ALA A 147 -19.00 -33.72 -14.54
C ALA A 147 -18.79 -33.78 -16.05
N ASP A 148 -19.35 -32.82 -16.81
CA ASP A 148 -19.13 -32.73 -18.26
C ASP A 148 -17.67 -32.46 -18.63
N ALA A 149 -17.00 -31.57 -17.89
CA ALA A 149 -15.59 -31.28 -18.14
C ALA A 149 -14.67 -32.49 -17.90
N ARG A 150 -14.99 -33.35 -16.94
CA ARG A 150 -14.27 -34.61 -16.69
C ARG A 150 -14.51 -35.65 -17.79
N ALA A 151 -15.76 -35.75 -18.25
CA ALA A 151 -16.14 -36.67 -19.34
C ALA A 151 -15.59 -36.23 -20.70
N ASN A 152 -15.51 -34.91 -20.94
CA ASN A 152 -15.16 -34.30 -22.23
C ASN A 152 -13.90 -33.43 -22.11
N ARG A 153 -12.78 -34.01 -21.75
CA ARG A 153 -11.50 -33.29 -21.55
C ARG A 153 -11.11 -32.51 -22.80
N GLY A 154 -10.75 -31.23 -22.61
CA GLY A 154 -10.31 -30.33 -23.68
C GLY A 154 -11.45 -29.68 -24.47
N ARG A 155 -12.73 -30.02 -24.22
CA ARG A 155 -13.90 -29.40 -24.86
C ARG A 155 -14.16 -27.99 -24.36
N HIS A 156 -13.97 -27.76 -23.07
CA HIS A 156 -14.23 -26.46 -22.44
C HIS A 156 -13.01 -25.54 -22.52
N ARG A 157 -13.28 -24.28 -22.83
CA ARG A 157 -12.30 -23.20 -22.74
C ARG A 157 -12.57 -22.40 -21.48
N TRP A 158 -11.54 -22.19 -20.70
CA TRP A 158 -11.57 -21.44 -19.45
C TRP A 158 -10.88 -20.09 -19.61
N GLY A 159 -11.57 -19.01 -19.24
CA GLY A 159 -10.98 -17.67 -19.16
C GLY A 159 -10.72 -17.29 -17.70
N ASN A 160 -9.54 -16.81 -17.41
CA ASN A 160 -9.15 -16.30 -16.09
C ASN A 160 -8.24 -15.07 -16.22
N THR A 161 -7.79 -14.54 -15.10
CA THR A 161 -6.90 -13.36 -15.05
C THR A 161 -5.42 -13.67 -15.34
N GLY A 162 -5.14 -14.82 -15.96
CA GLY A 162 -3.79 -15.29 -16.30
C GLY A 162 -3.20 -16.26 -15.28
N ALA A 163 -2.09 -16.91 -15.66
CA ALA A 163 -1.45 -17.98 -14.88
C ALA A 163 -1.08 -17.55 -13.45
N ASN A 164 -0.72 -16.29 -13.25
CA ASN A 164 -0.36 -15.73 -11.95
C ASN A 164 -1.52 -15.01 -11.24
N GLY A 165 -2.71 -15.01 -11.86
CA GLY A 165 -3.90 -14.41 -11.27
C GLY A 165 -4.48 -15.23 -10.13
N THR A 166 -5.34 -14.61 -9.32
CA THR A 166 -5.93 -15.25 -8.14
C THR A 166 -6.75 -16.51 -8.46
N PRO A 167 -7.58 -16.55 -9.54
CA PRO A 167 -8.41 -17.71 -9.87
C PRO A 167 -7.72 -18.75 -10.76
N HIS A 168 -6.40 -18.78 -10.82
CA HIS A 168 -5.66 -19.79 -11.62
C HIS A 168 -5.38 -21.07 -10.84
#